data_68d137d2a490f33ee169dd690f354723
#
_entry.id   68d137d2a490f33ee169dd690f354723
#
_cell.length_a   1.000
_cell.length_b   1.000
_cell.length_c   1.000
_cell.angle_alpha   90.00
_cell.angle_beta   90.00
_cell.angle_gamma   90.00
#
_symmetry.space_group_name_H-M   'P 1'
#
loop_
_entity.id
_entity.type
_entity.pdbx_description
1 polymer ?
#
loop_
_entity_poly.entity_id
_entity_poly.type
_entity_poly.pdbx_seq_one_letter_code
_entity_poly.pdbx_strand_id
1 'polypeptide(L)'
;YWRDVGTITSLWDANMDMLSTTLINLYDPSWPIRSRSVAQPPHYVGPEATVVHSIVTEGCEIEGHVENSVLSSSAVVEKGAKVLYSVLMPGAKVEEGAVVEYAIIGEQTVIHRGAHVGAPPDGSEAWGVATCGPRLDIRENASVKAGAMIYKSEEV
;
A
#
# COMPACT_ATOMS: atom_id res chain seq x y z
N TYR A 1 14.85 -11.98 13.40
CA TYR A 1 14.74 -11.02 12.27
C TYR A 1 14.89 -9.58 12.78
N TRP A 2 15.70 -8.81 12.12
CA TRP A 2 15.89 -7.37 12.36
C TRP A 2 16.18 -6.68 11.03
N ARG A 3 15.55 -5.52 10.78
CA ARG A 3 15.80 -4.69 9.60
C ARG A 3 15.77 -3.21 10.01
N ASP A 4 16.80 -2.46 9.61
CA ASP A 4 16.79 -1.01 9.72
C ASP A 4 15.83 -0.40 8.68
N VAL A 5 14.96 0.51 9.12
CA VAL A 5 13.96 1.19 8.27
C VAL A 5 14.28 2.68 8.10
N GLY A 6 15.56 3.04 8.13
CA GLY A 6 16.04 4.41 8.01
C GLY A 6 15.87 5.05 6.62
N THR A 7 15.47 4.30 5.59
CA THR A 7 15.20 4.81 4.25
C THR A 7 13.81 4.36 3.77
N ILE A 8 13.26 5.07 2.77
CA ILE A 8 11.98 4.70 2.15
C ILE A 8 12.03 3.26 1.59
N THR A 9 13.08 2.93 0.88
CA THR A 9 13.25 1.57 0.32
C THR A 9 13.30 0.52 1.43
N SER A 10 14.07 0.74 2.50
CA SER A 10 14.14 -0.24 3.59
C SER A 10 12.84 -0.36 4.39
N LEU A 11 12.05 0.72 4.49
CA LEU A 11 10.70 0.65 5.05
C LEU A 11 9.76 -0.18 4.15
N TRP A 12 9.81 0.04 2.83
CA TRP A 12 9.04 -0.75 1.88
C TRP A 12 9.44 -2.23 1.92
N ASP A 13 10.74 -2.53 1.86
CA ASP A 13 11.27 -3.88 1.96
C ASP A 13 10.81 -4.59 3.25
N ALA A 14 10.87 -3.90 4.40
CA ALA A 14 10.43 -4.47 5.67
C ALA A 14 8.94 -4.85 5.66
N ASN A 15 8.10 -4.10 4.95
CA ASN A 15 6.70 -4.44 4.76
C ASN A 15 6.53 -5.64 3.80
N MET A 16 7.31 -5.70 2.73
CA MET A 16 7.30 -6.84 1.81
C MET A 16 7.80 -8.13 2.49
N ASP A 17 8.78 -8.04 3.38
CA ASP A 17 9.26 -9.18 4.17
C ASP A 17 8.15 -9.81 5.04
N MET A 18 7.17 -9.03 5.50
CA MET A 18 6.03 -9.55 6.26
C MET A 18 5.14 -10.49 5.44
N LEU A 19 5.20 -10.43 4.12
CA LEU A 19 4.49 -11.37 3.24
C LEU A 19 5.13 -12.77 3.24
N SER A 20 6.38 -12.88 3.72
CA SER A 20 7.10 -14.15 3.79
C SER A 20 6.96 -14.77 5.18
N THR A 21 6.15 -15.81 5.30
CA THR A 21 5.98 -16.57 6.55
C THR A 21 7.24 -17.29 7.03
N THR A 22 8.25 -17.41 6.17
CA THR A 22 9.55 -18.00 6.53
C THR A 22 10.49 -16.99 7.19
N LEU A 23 10.32 -15.71 6.93
CA LEU A 23 11.10 -14.63 7.55
C LEU A 23 10.44 -14.14 8.85
N ILE A 24 9.15 -13.89 8.80
CA ILE A 24 8.38 -13.38 9.93
C ILE A 24 7.06 -14.16 10.00
N ASN A 25 6.86 -14.91 11.08
CA ASN A 25 5.57 -15.55 11.33
C ASN A 25 4.70 -14.69 12.26
N LEU A 26 3.83 -13.88 11.68
CA LEU A 26 2.88 -13.06 12.43
C LEU A 26 1.83 -13.88 13.20
N TYR A 27 1.69 -15.16 12.86
CA TYR A 27 0.69 -16.08 13.43
C TYR A 27 1.28 -17.07 14.46
N ASP A 28 2.51 -16.85 14.94
CA ASP A 28 3.14 -17.70 15.93
C ASP A 28 2.42 -17.56 17.29
N PRO A 29 1.71 -18.61 17.78
CA PRO A 29 1.00 -18.54 19.03
C PRO A 29 1.93 -18.50 20.26
N SER A 30 3.19 -18.91 20.10
CA SER A 30 4.19 -18.86 21.17
C SER A 30 4.76 -17.46 21.40
N TRP A 31 4.63 -16.58 20.39
CA TRP A 31 5.05 -15.18 20.47
C TRP A 31 4.02 -14.24 19.85
N PRO A 32 2.86 -14.07 20.49
CA PRO A 32 1.80 -13.22 19.95
C PRO A 32 2.22 -11.76 19.96
N ILE A 33 2.18 -11.12 18.78
CA ILE A 33 2.39 -9.68 18.65
C ILE A 33 1.10 -8.98 19.10
N ARG A 34 1.20 -8.16 20.14
CA ARG A 34 0.07 -7.40 20.68
C ARG A 34 0.31 -5.92 20.48
N SER A 35 -0.62 -5.25 19.82
CA SER A 35 -0.65 -3.80 19.67
C SER A 35 -2.03 -3.25 20.01
N ARG A 36 -2.13 -1.92 20.08
CA ARG A 36 -3.43 -1.27 20.25
C ARG A 36 -4.24 -1.41 18.96
N SER A 37 -5.33 -2.15 19.01
CA SER A 37 -6.27 -2.24 17.88
C SER A 37 -7.10 -0.97 17.76
N VAL A 38 -7.28 -0.51 16.52
CA VAL A 38 -8.25 0.55 16.18
C VAL A 38 -9.55 -0.18 15.84
N ALA A 39 -10.36 -0.58 16.79
CA ALA A 39 -11.57 -1.37 16.58
C ALA A 39 -12.34 -0.96 15.30
N GLN A 40 -12.12 -1.69 14.23
CA GLN A 40 -12.77 -1.53 12.92
C GLN A 40 -13.58 -2.78 12.60
N PRO A 41 -14.58 -2.70 11.70
CA PRO A 41 -15.27 -3.88 11.22
C PRO A 41 -14.29 -4.85 10.51
N PRO A 42 -14.66 -6.12 10.31
CA PRO A 42 -13.91 -7.02 9.45
C PRO A 42 -13.68 -6.40 8.07
N HIS A 43 -12.55 -6.74 7.43
CA HIS A 43 -12.34 -6.33 6.04
C HIS A 43 -13.38 -6.96 5.11
N TYR A 44 -13.73 -6.26 4.05
CA TYR A 44 -14.65 -6.71 3.01
C TYR A 44 -13.90 -6.88 1.69
N VAL A 45 -14.14 -8.01 1.02
CA VAL A 45 -13.63 -8.29 -0.34
C VAL A 45 -14.83 -8.50 -1.26
N GLY A 46 -14.97 -7.64 -2.24
CA GLY A 46 -16.07 -7.64 -3.19
C GLY A 46 -16.05 -8.87 -4.13
N PRO A 47 -17.19 -9.20 -4.77
CA PRO A 47 -17.33 -10.42 -5.57
C PRO A 47 -16.46 -10.44 -6.84
N GLU A 48 -16.06 -9.28 -7.35
CA GLU A 48 -15.17 -9.16 -8.52
C GLU A 48 -13.73 -8.80 -8.13
N ALA A 49 -13.47 -8.60 -6.83
CA ALA A 49 -12.15 -8.27 -6.31
C ALA A 49 -11.20 -9.47 -6.35
N THR A 50 -9.92 -9.18 -6.47
CA THR A 50 -8.86 -10.20 -6.40
C THR A 50 -7.82 -9.78 -5.38
N VAL A 51 -7.53 -10.66 -4.42
CA VAL A 51 -6.48 -10.46 -3.41
C VAL A 51 -5.53 -11.63 -3.46
N VAL A 52 -4.26 -11.38 -3.79
CA VAL A 52 -3.22 -12.39 -3.96
C VAL A 52 -2.03 -12.04 -3.10
N HIS A 53 -1.55 -12.99 -2.29
CA HIS A 53 -0.31 -12.88 -1.50
C HIS A 53 -0.15 -11.51 -0.81
N SER A 54 -1.15 -11.10 -0.04
CA SER A 54 -1.23 -9.77 0.57
C SER A 54 -1.69 -9.83 2.02
N ILE A 55 -1.28 -8.86 2.82
CA ILE A 55 -1.80 -8.65 4.17
C ILE A 55 -2.88 -7.59 4.12
N VAL A 56 -4.06 -7.93 4.62
CA VAL A 56 -5.21 -7.01 4.68
C VAL A 56 -5.70 -6.96 6.13
N THR A 57 -5.70 -5.77 6.71
CA THR A 57 -6.12 -5.58 8.09
C THR A 57 -7.61 -5.19 8.20
N GLU A 58 -8.09 -5.01 9.43
CA GLU A 58 -9.51 -4.69 9.70
C GLU A 58 -9.97 -3.39 9.04
N GLY A 59 -11.23 -3.32 8.67
CA GLY A 59 -11.89 -2.16 8.08
C GLY A 59 -11.54 -1.88 6.62
N CYS A 60 -10.69 -2.69 5.98
CA CYS A 60 -10.41 -2.51 4.57
C CYS A 60 -11.61 -2.87 3.70
N GLU A 61 -11.84 -2.10 2.62
CA GLU A 61 -12.84 -2.38 1.60
C GLU A 61 -12.13 -2.56 0.25
N ILE A 62 -12.23 -3.76 -0.34
CA ILE A 62 -11.50 -4.11 -1.57
C ILE A 62 -12.50 -4.54 -2.63
N GLU A 63 -12.62 -3.77 -3.69
CA GLU A 63 -13.39 -4.09 -4.90
C GLU A 63 -12.51 -4.18 -6.15
N GLY A 64 -11.22 -3.84 -6.04
CA GLY A 64 -10.24 -3.92 -7.10
C GLY A 64 -9.29 -5.11 -6.98
N HIS A 65 -8.10 -4.97 -7.57
CA HIS A 65 -7.05 -5.97 -7.56
C HIS A 65 -5.92 -5.57 -6.61
N VAL A 66 -5.58 -6.47 -5.69
CA VAL A 66 -4.48 -6.29 -4.72
C VAL A 66 -3.53 -7.48 -4.82
N GLU A 67 -2.26 -7.23 -5.04
CA GLU A 67 -1.25 -8.28 -5.17
C GLU A 67 0.07 -7.88 -4.51
N ASN A 68 0.69 -8.82 -3.78
CA ASN A 68 1.98 -8.63 -3.08
C ASN A 68 2.05 -7.32 -2.28
N SER A 69 0.98 -7.00 -1.54
CA SER A 69 0.81 -5.69 -0.91
C SER A 69 0.41 -5.79 0.55
N VAL A 70 0.65 -4.72 1.31
CA VAL A 70 0.26 -4.61 2.71
C VAL A 70 -0.72 -3.45 2.87
N LEU A 71 -1.94 -3.75 3.28
CA LEU A 71 -3.02 -2.79 3.50
C LEU A 71 -3.29 -2.62 4.99
N SER A 72 -3.02 -1.41 5.50
CA SER A 72 -3.33 -1.03 6.88
C SER A 72 -4.82 -0.74 7.04
N SER A 73 -5.26 -0.57 8.29
CA SER A 73 -6.68 -0.46 8.64
C SER A 73 -7.44 0.61 7.84
N SER A 74 -8.67 0.27 7.44
CA SER A 74 -9.58 1.16 6.70
C SER A 74 -9.05 1.62 5.33
N ALA A 75 -8.10 0.92 4.73
CA ALA A 75 -7.70 1.19 3.35
C ALA A 75 -8.82 0.78 2.38
N VAL A 76 -9.00 1.57 1.33
CA VAL A 76 -10.05 1.35 0.32
C VAL A 76 -9.43 1.19 -1.06
N VAL A 77 -9.82 0.14 -1.79
CA VAL A 77 -9.42 -0.11 -3.17
C VAL A 77 -10.68 -0.28 -4.01
N GLU A 78 -11.03 0.74 -4.78
CA GLU A 78 -12.27 0.76 -5.56
C GLU A 78 -12.20 -0.14 -6.80
N LYS A 79 -13.37 -0.34 -7.44
CA LYS A 79 -13.53 -1.18 -8.62
C LYS A 79 -12.57 -0.79 -9.75
N GLY A 80 -11.88 -1.79 -10.33
CA GLY A 80 -10.91 -1.57 -11.40
C GLY A 80 -9.57 -0.95 -10.98
N ALA A 81 -9.44 -0.52 -9.73
CA ALA A 81 -8.16 -0.07 -9.19
C ALA A 81 -7.20 -1.25 -9.00
N LYS A 82 -5.90 -0.96 -9.06
CA LYS A 82 -4.84 -1.96 -8.87
C LYS A 82 -3.83 -1.48 -7.83
N VAL A 83 -3.49 -2.36 -6.89
CA VAL A 83 -2.46 -2.12 -5.87
C VAL A 83 -1.47 -3.29 -5.92
N LEU A 84 -0.26 -3.02 -6.38
CA LEU A 84 0.75 -4.03 -6.67
C LEU A 84 2.05 -3.70 -5.92
N TYR A 85 2.62 -4.66 -5.20
CA TYR A 85 3.90 -4.48 -4.47
C TYR A 85 3.95 -3.17 -3.68
N SER A 86 2.87 -2.83 -3.00
CA SER A 86 2.70 -1.52 -2.38
C SER A 86 2.24 -1.60 -0.93
N VAL A 87 2.44 -0.51 -0.22
CA VAL A 87 1.99 -0.34 1.16
C VAL A 87 0.96 0.78 1.21
N LEU A 88 -0.27 0.47 1.62
CA LEU A 88 -1.29 1.46 1.93
C LEU A 88 -1.35 1.68 3.43
N MET A 89 -1.06 2.90 3.89
CA MET A 89 -1.17 3.30 5.28
C MET A 89 -2.64 3.48 5.70
N PRO A 90 -2.96 3.62 7.01
CA PRO A 90 -4.35 3.66 7.48
C PRO A 90 -5.20 4.69 6.76
N GLY A 91 -6.39 4.26 6.29
CA GLY A 91 -7.35 5.11 5.61
C GLY A 91 -6.93 5.62 4.22
N ALA A 92 -5.85 5.11 3.66
CA ALA A 92 -5.49 5.42 2.26
C ALA A 92 -6.55 4.88 1.30
N LYS A 93 -6.87 5.66 0.27
CA LYS A 93 -7.91 5.32 -0.72
C LYS A 93 -7.33 5.31 -2.12
N VAL A 94 -7.62 4.27 -2.88
CA VAL A 94 -7.29 4.14 -4.31
C VAL A 94 -8.60 4.05 -5.09
N GLU A 95 -8.93 5.11 -5.83
CA GLU A 95 -10.19 5.23 -6.55
C GLU A 95 -10.21 4.44 -7.86
N GLU A 96 -11.39 4.37 -8.46
CA GLU A 96 -11.69 3.58 -9.65
C GLU A 96 -10.66 3.75 -10.77
N GLY A 97 -10.10 2.64 -11.24
CA GLY A 97 -9.15 2.62 -12.35
C GLY A 97 -7.76 3.18 -12.05
N ALA A 98 -7.51 3.67 -10.83
CA ALA A 98 -6.18 4.11 -10.43
C ALA A 98 -5.22 2.92 -10.24
N VAL A 99 -3.94 3.15 -10.46
CA VAL A 99 -2.87 2.14 -10.32
C VAL A 99 -1.84 2.64 -9.31
N VAL A 100 -1.54 1.81 -8.33
CA VAL A 100 -0.49 2.03 -7.34
C VAL A 100 0.44 0.82 -7.39
N GLU A 101 1.69 1.05 -7.77
CA GLU A 101 2.65 -0.03 -7.88
C GLU A 101 4.04 0.38 -7.36
N TYR A 102 4.67 -0.51 -6.60
CA TYR A 102 5.96 -0.27 -5.95
C TYR A 102 5.99 1.09 -5.23
N ALA A 103 5.00 1.31 -4.37
CA ALA A 103 4.78 2.59 -3.72
C ALA A 103 4.40 2.46 -2.23
N ILE A 104 4.60 3.54 -1.49
CA ILE A 104 4.05 3.73 -0.15
C ILE A 104 3.07 4.90 -0.20
N ILE A 105 1.82 4.64 0.15
CA ILE A 105 0.76 5.66 0.22
C ILE A 105 0.48 5.98 1.69
N GLY A 106 0.68 7.23 2.06
CA GLY A 106 0.53 7.75 3.41
C GLY A 106 -0.91 7.71 3.92
N GLU A 107 -1.05 7.92 5.24
CA GLU A 107 -2.35 7.90 5.93
C GLU A 107 -3.34 8.86 5.29
N GLN A 108 -4.59 8.40 5.09
CA GLN A 108 -5.70 9.22 4.58
C GLN A 108 -5.40 9.92 3.24
N THR A 109 -4.43 9.44 2.48
CA THR A 109 -4.14 9.94 1.14
C THR A 109 -5.07 9.30 0.13
N VAL A 110 -5.60 10.10 -0.77
CA VAL A 110 -6.49 9.68 -1.85
C VAL A 110 -5.74 9.70 -3.17
N ILE A 111 -5.71 8.56 -3.84
CA ILE A 111 -5.26 8.43 -5.24
C ILE A 111 -6.51 8.45 -6.10
N HIS A 112 -6.75 9.59 -6.75
CA HIS A 112 -7.98 9.79 -7.50
C HIS A 112 -8.01 8.97 -8.79
N ARG A 113 -9.21 8.91 -9.39
CA ARG A 113 -9.54 8.10 -10.56
C ARG A 113 -8.50 8.19 -11.67
N GLY A 114 -8.06 7.04 -12.16
CA GLY A 114 -7.12 6.94 -13.28
C GLY A 114 -5.69 7.41 -13.00
N ALA A 115 -5.38 7.89 -11.79
CA ALA A 115 -4.02 8.25 -11.44
C ALA A 115 -3.11 7.02 -11.38
N HIS A 116 -1.83 7.22 -11.70
CA HIS A 116 -0.82 6.16 -11.68
C HIS A 116 0.35 6.57 -10.78
N VAL A 117 0.62 5.80 -9.74
CA VAL A 117 1.68 6.06 -8.77
C VAL A 117 2.68 4.91 -8.78
N GLY A 118 3.95 5.24 -9.03
CA GLY A 118 5.05 4.29 -9.06
C GLY A 118 5.26 3.63 -10.43
N ALA A 119 6.20 2.71 -10.49
CA ALA A 119 6.45 1.83 -11.64
C ALA A 119 7.32 0.65 -11.20
N PRO A 120 7.24 -0.50 -11.91
CA PRO A 120 8.08 -1.65 -11.60
C PRO A 120 9.56 -1.35 -11.82
N PRO A 121 10.46 -2.12 -11.15
CA PRO A 121 11.90 -1.98 -11.37
C PRO A 121 12.29 -2.12 -12.85
N ASP A 122 13.05 -1.14 -13.32
CA ASP A 122 13.59 -1.12 -14.70
C ASP A 122 15.06 -1.54 -14.78
N GLY A 123 15.66 -1.92 -13.64
CA GLY A 123 17.06 -2.31 -13.53
C GLY A 123 18.03 -1.12 -13.45
N SER A 124 17.55 0.11 -13.47
CA SER A 124 18.40 1.29 -13.31
C SER A 124 18.71 1.59 -11.84
N GLU A 125 19.86 2.24 -11.59
CA GLU A 125 20.20 2.76 -10.25
C GLU A 125 19.30 3.94 -9.82
N ALA A 126 18.62 4.56 -10.78
CA ALA A 126 17.71 5.69 -10.53
C ALA A 126 16.31 5.24 -10.08
N TRP A 127 15.99 3.94 -10.23
CA TRP A 127 14.70 3.43 -9.78
C TRP A 127 14.58 3.48 -8.27
N GLY A 128 13.39 3.75 -7.77
CA GLY A 128 13.08 3.75 -6.34
C GLY A 128 11.58 3.63 -6.08
N VAL A 129 11.24 3.35 -4.83
CA VAL A 129 9.86 3.27 -4.36
C VAL A 129 9.23 4.66 -4.40
N ALA A 130 8.07 4.79 -5.05
CA ALA A 130 7.32 6.05 -5.05
C ALA A 130 6.67 6.26 -3.67
N THR A 131 6.57 7.50 -3.22
CA THR A 131 5.98 7.80 -1.91
C THR A 131 5.06 9.00 -1.99
N CYS A 132 3.83 8.83 -1.52
CA CYS A 132 2.91 9.93 -1.27
C CYS A 132 2.76 10.09 0.25
N GLY A 133 3.01 11.29 0.76
CA GLY A 133 2.87 11.63 2.17
C GLY A 133 1.42 11.51 2.68
N PRO A 134 1.16 11.76 3.96
CA PRO A 134 -0.17 11.63 4.54
C PRO A 134 -1.10 12.78 4.15
N ARG A 135 -2.40 12.48 4.06
CA ARG A 135 -3.49 13.44 3.83
C ARG A 135 -3.32 14.27 2.56
N LEU A 136 -2.90 13.60 1.48
CA LEU A 136 -2.77 14.19 0.15
C LEU A 136 -3.91 13.78 -0.77
N ASP A 137 -4.14 14.60 -1.78
CA ASP A 137 -5.00 14.30 -2.92
C ASP A 137 -4.11 14.24 -4.17
N ILE A 138 -3.90 13.03 -4.71
CA ILE A 138 -3.24 12.82 -5.99
C ILE A 138 -4.31 12.90 -7.07
N ARG A 139 -4.25 13.94 -7.91
CA ARG A 139 -5.32 14.32 -8.83
C ARG A 139 -5.68 13.22 -9.83
N GLU A 140 -6.87 13.33 -10.39
CA GLU A 140 -7.31 12.46 -11.47
C GLU A 140 -6.32 12.43 -12.64
N ASN A 141 -6.03 11.21 -13.10
CA ASN A 141 -5.09 10.94 -14.20
C ASN A 141 -3.65 11.46 -13.98
N ALA A 142 -3.30 11.85 -12.76
CA ALA A 142 -1.94 12.24 -12.43
C ALA A 142 -0.97 11.07 -12.55
N SER A 143 0.30 11.38 -12.80
CA SER A 143 1.36 10.38 -12.89
C SER A 143 2.50 10.72 -11.93
N VAL A 144 2.71 9.86 -10.95
CA VAL A 144 3.80 9.94 -9.99
C VAL A 144 4.84 8.88 -10.36
N LYS A 145 6.03 9.31 -10.76
CA LYS A 145 7.10 8.41 -11.23
C LYS A 145 7.69 7.57 -10.10
N ALA A 146 8.32 6.45 -10.45
CA ALA A 146 9.16 5.68 -9.54
C ALA A 146 10.20 6.57 -8.86
N GLY A 147 10.42 6.37 -7.55
CA GLY A 147 11.34 7.15 -6.74
C GLY A 147 10.90 8.58 -6.39
N ALA A 148 9.77 9.05 -6.92
CA ALA A 148 9.25 10.36 -6.56
C ALA A 148 8.69 10.36 -5.13
N MET A 149 8.88 11.48 -4.43
CA MET A 149 8.35 11.71 -3.08
C MET A 149 7.47 12.95 -3.10
N ILE A 150 6.16 12.73 -2.93
CA ILE A 150 5.14 13.79 -2.96
C ILE A 150 4.75 14.14 -1.53
N TYR A 151 4.89 15.39 -1.15
CA TYR A 151 4.56 15.89 0.19
C TYR A 151 3.41 16.89 0.19
N LYS A 152 2.99 17.38 -0.99
CA LYS A 152 1.89 18.32 -1.15
C LYS A 152 1.05 17.94 -2.37
N SER A 153 -0.28 18.06 -2.25
CA SER A 153 -1.23 17.75 -3.35
C SER A 153 -1.02 18.63 -4.59
N GLU A 154 -0.40 19.79 -4.44
CA GLU A 154 -0.12 20.73 -5.53
C GLU A 154 1.07 20.29 -6.43
N GLU A 155 1.82 19.27 -6.01
CA GLU A 155 3.00 18.76 -6.74
C GLU A 155 2.62 17.82 -7.89
N VAL A 156 1.34 17.39 -7.97
CA VAL A 156 0.83 16.45 -8.98
C VAL A 156 -0.56 16.81 -9.46
#